data_225c545b9ecf7835e36adc7ea2378f62
#
_entry.id   225c545b9ecf7835e36adc7ea2378f62
#
_cell.length_a   1.000
_cell.length_b   1.000
_cell.length_c   1.000
_cell.angle_alpha   90.00
_cell.angle_beta   90.00
_cell.angle_gamma   90.00
#
_symmetry.space_group_name_H-M   'P 1'
#
loop_
_entity.id
_entity.type
_entity.pdbx_description
1 polymer ?
#
loop_
_entity_poly.entity_id
_entity_poly.type
_entity_poly.pdbx_seq_one_letter_code
_entity_poly.pdbx_strand_id
1 'polypeptide(L)'
;MNTSSRTCLGIVLAVVLSACGTSGSGGGGGPVVGVDYPRSDTDFWNSYIKYTPESAKELGLELKTTNSQNDVAKLTANVQTFISQGVKGVAMAPQDTAAIAPALEQLAAKKIPVVTVDTRPDSGDVFMVVRADNRAYGEKACRFLGAKLAGKGKVVMLQGDLASINGRDRTEAFNDCMKANYPGITVLGEATNWDGAVAAQKLQTDLTANPDIKGVYMQSSFALSGTLQVLKQKDLLVAPSDPKHVFIVSNDGIPEELKNIAEGHVDATVSQPADLYAKYALQYLKAAINGESFKPGKTDHDSTIVQVRDGLLEDQLSAPLVTSDGGTYDGVPSLKHDDKSLWGNKLQ
;
A
#
# COMPACT_ATOMS: atom_id res chain seq x y z
N MET A 1 20.40 63.78 -83.76
CA MET A 1 20.64 62.37 -84.02
C MET A 1 20.18 61.65 -82.77
N ASN A 2 19.17 60.81 -82.90
CA ASN A 2 18.33 60.21 -81.89
C ASN A 2 19.04 59.16 -81.11
N THR A 3 18.85 59.12 -79.76
CA THR A 3 18.99 57.94 -78.98
C THR A 3 17.83 57.88 -77.97
N SER A 4 16.99 56.93 -78.20
CA SER A 4 15.81 56.60 -77.41
C SER A 4 16.20 55.84 -76.16
N SER A 5 15.81 56.32 -75.00
CA SER A 5 15.88 55.67 -73.71
C SER A 5 14.74 54.64 -73.58
N ARG A 6 15.03 53.40 -73.27
CA ARG A 6 14.05 52.38 -72.87
C ARG A 6 14.14 52.12 -71.39
N THR A 7 13.09 52.50 -70.69
CA THR A 7 12.88 52.27 -69.28
C THR A 7 12.43 50.78 -69.06
N CYS A 8 13.21 49.98 -68.38
CA CYS A 8 12.80 48.64 -67.94
C CYS A 8 12.10 48.76 -66.58
N LEU A 9 10.82 48.41 -66.57
CA LEU A 9 10.01 48.26 -65.31
C LEU A 9 10.28 46.90 -64.71
N GLY A 10 11.00 46.85 -63.56
CA GLY A 10 11.24 45.63 -62.81
C GLY A 10 10.02 45.32 -61.93
N ILE A 11 9.36 44.20 -62.20
CA ILE A 11 8.32 43.64 -61.34
C ILE A 11 8.99 42.86 -60.21
N VAL A 12 8.88 43.38 -59.01
CA VAL A 12 9.29 42.66 -57.81
C VAL A 12 8.16 41.70 -57.43
N LEU A 13 8.38 40.41 -57.63
CA LEU A 13 7.46 39.34 -57.19
C LEU A 13 7.74 39.03 -55.69
N ALA A 14 6.89 39.54 -54.80
CA ALA A 14 6.93 39.22 -53.42
C ALA A 14 6.39 37.79 -53.22
N VAL A 15 7.30 36.84 -52.96
CA VAL A 15 6.93 35.48 -52.54
C VAL A 15 6.54 35.53 -51.07
N VAL A 16 5.26 35.48 -50.76
CA VAL A 16 4.73 35.27 -49.41
C VAL A 16 4.88 33.79 -49.10
N LEU A 17 5.91 33.45 -48.32
CA LEU A 17 6.02 32.14 -47.67
C LEU A 17 4.94 32.05 -46.56
N SER A 18 3.80 31.46 -46.87
CA SER A 18 2.83 30.98 -45.90
C SER A 18 3.48 29.85 -45.13
N ALA A 19 4.02 30.15 -43.92
CA ALA A 19 4.35 29.12 -42.94
C ALA A 19 3.04 28.45 -42.53
N CYS A 20 2.70 27.31 -43.13
CA CYS A 20 1.75 26.37 -42.59
C CYS A 20 2.31 25.89 -41.25
N GLY A 21 1.94 26.58 -40.17
CA GLY A 21 2.03 26.03 -38.83
C GLY A 21 1.18 24.77 -38.79
N THR A 22 1.80 23.61 -38.88
CA THR A 22 1.18 22.36 -38.48
C THR A 22 0.84 22.49 -37.01
N SER A 23 -0.37 22.97 -36.72
CA SER A 23 -1.03 22.71 -35.45
C SER A 23 -1.16 21.19 -35.36
N GLY A 24 -0.14 20.53 -34.79
CA GLY A 24 -0.27 19.19 -34.32
C GLY A 24 -1.40 19.21 -33.29
N SER A 25 -2.58 18.75 -33.71
CA SER A 25 -3.61 18.33 -32.78
C SER A 25 -3.03 17.18 -31.96
N GLY A 26 -2.26 17.54 -30.94
CA GLY A 26 -1.92 16.62 -29.86
C GLY A 26 -3.23 16.15 -29.28
N GLY A 27 -3.59 14.89 -29.52
CA GLY A 27 -4.69 14.24 -28.84
C GLY A 27 -4.53 14.49 -27.35
N GLY A 28 -5.55 15.04 -26.72
CA GLY A 28 -5.56 15.46 -25.31
C GLY A 28 -5.53 14.30 -24.31
N GLY A 29 -4.55 13.41 -24.43
CA GLY A 29 -4.22 12.44 -23.41
C GLY A 29 -3.19 13.03 -22.45
N GLY A 30 -3.40 12.87 -21.16
CA GLY A 30 -2.43 13.24 -20.11
C GLY A 30 -1.14 12.42 -20.19
N PRO A 31 -0.19 12.67 -19.27
CA PRO A 31 1.02 11.87 -19.19
C PRO A 31 0.71 10.38 -19.00
N VAL A 32 1.36 9.52 -19.81
CA VAL A 32 1.23 8.06 -19.69
C VAL A 32 2.12 7.58 -18.56
N VAL A 33 1.57 6.88 -17.57
CA VAL A 33 2.30 6.33 -16.42
C VAL A 33 2.12 4.83 -16.31
N GLY A 34 3.16 4.13 -15.83
CA GLY A 34 3.11 2.70 -15.53
C GLY A 34 2.62 2.47 -14.11
N VAL A 35 1.74 1.50 -13.90
CA VAL A 35 1.37 1.02 -12.57
C VAL A 35 1.49 -0.49 -12.53
N ASP A 36 2.40 -1.00 -11.69
CA ASP A 36 2.49 -2.44 -11.42
C ASP A 36 1.71 -2.81 -10.17
N TYR A 37 0.76 -3.72 -10.31
CA TYR A 37 0.03 -4.30 -9.19
C TYR A 37 0.81 -5.51 -8.65
N PRO A 38 1.05 -5.60 -7.33
CA PRO A 38 1.85 -6.70 -6.80
C PRO A 38 1.11 -8.04 -6.87
N ARG A 39 -0.21 -8.02 -6.72
CA ARG A 39 -1.08 -9.21 -6.76
C ARG A 39 -2.55 -8.80 -6.93
N SER A 40 -3.43 -9.78 -7.25
CA SER A 40 -4.87 -9.56 -7.42
C SER A 40 -5.72 -10.68 -6.79
N ASP A 41 -5.19 -11.35 -5.78
CA ASP A 41 -5.81 -12.47 -5.08
C ASP A 41 -6.15 -12.17 -3.61
N THR A 42 -6.09 -10.89 -3.21
CA THR A 42 -6.55 -10.40 -1.90
C THR A 42 -7.49 -9.21 -2.04
N ASP A 43 -8.43 -9.05 -1.12
CA ASP A 43 -9.42 -7.97 -1.16
C ASP A 43 -8.77 -6.60 -1.01
N PHE A 44 -7.70 -6.48 -0.23
CA PHE A 44 -6.95 -5.23 -0.11
C PHE A 44 -6.39 -4.79 -1.46
N TRP A 45 -5.64 -5.66 -2.16
CA TRP A 45 -5.04 -5.30 -3.45
C TRP A 45 -6.07 -5.16 -4.56
N ASN A 46 -7.16 -5.94 -4.55
CA ASN A 46 -8.28 -5.76 -5.47
C ASN A 46 -8.94 -4.38 -5.29
N SER A 47 -9.01 -3.88 -4.05
CA SER A 47 -9.51 -2.54 -3.77
C SER A 47 -8.57 -1.45 -4.30
N TYR A 48 -7.25 -1.58 -4.08
CA TYR A 48 -6.25 -0.69 -4.67
C TYR A 48 -6.34 -0.65 -6.20
N ILE A 49 -6.47 -1.83 -6.85
CA ILE A 49 -6.66 -1.96 -8.30
C ILE A 49 -7.93 -1.22 -8.75
N LYS A 50 -9.02 -1.30 -7.99
CA LYS A 50 -10.28 -0.63 -8.29
C LYS A 50 -10.17 0.90 -8.20
N TYR A 51 -9.49 1.44 -7.17
CA TYR A 51 -9.36 2.88 -6.96
C TYR A 51 -8.34 3.55 -7.92
N THR A 52 -7.36 2.80 -8.42
CA THR A 52 -6.28 3.35 -9.24
C THR A 52 -6.78 4.04 -10.53
N PRO A 53 -7.67 3.45 -11.36
CA PRO A 53 -8.19 4.11 -12.56
C PRO A 53 -9.01 5.37 -12.28
N GLU A 54 -9.76 5.39 -11.17
CA GLU A 54 -10.54 6.55 -10.75
C GLU A 54 -9.61 7.72 -10.41
N SER A 55 -8.60 7.47 -9.60
CA SER A 55 -7.58 8.45 -9.23
C SER A 55 -6.79 8.95 -10.44
N ALA A 56 -6.45 8.08 -11.38
CA ALA A 56 -5.75 8.47 -12.60
C ALA A 56 -6.61 9.41 -13.47
N LYS A 57 -7.89 9.10 -13.59
CA LYS A 57 -8.85 9.94 -14.35
C LYS A 57 -8.96 11.34 -13.72
N GLU A 58 -9.10 11.44 -12.41
CA GLU A 58 -9.16 12.71 -11.69
C GLU A 58 -7.89 13.54 -11.89
N LEU A 59 -6.73 12.90 -11.96
CA LEU A 59 -5.44 13.54 -12.16
C LEU A 59 -5.11 13.79 -13.63
N GLY A 60 -5.92 13.31 -14.58
CA GLY A 60 -5.66 13.42 -16.01
C GLY A 60 -4.44 12.62 -16.47
N LEU A 61 -4.22 11.42 -15.87
CA LEU A 61 -3.17 10.49 -16.22
C LEU A 61 -3.72 9.35 -17.09
N GLU A 62 -2.92 8.89 -18.06
CA GLU A 62 -3.19 7.66 -18.80
C GLU A 62 -2.39 6.51 -18.20
N LEU A 63 -3.05 5.35 -17.94
CA LEU A 63 -2.44 4.20 -17.29
C LEU A 63 -1.98 3.14 -18.29
N LYS A 64 -0.79 2.61 -18.03
CA LYS A 64 -0.33 1.29 -18.49
C LYS A 64 -0.16 0.41 -17.25
N THR A 65 -0.92 -0.67 -17.16
CA THR A 65 -0.93 -1.52 -15.97
C THR A 65 -0.32 -2.88 -16.23
N THR A 66 0.36 -3.41 -15.22
CA THR A 66 0.89 -4.77 -15.17
C THR A 66 0.59 -5.41 -13.81
N ASN A 67 0.84 -6.71 -13.68
CA ASN A 67 0.70 -7.42 -12.40
C ASN A 67 1.89 -8.37 -12.25
N SER A 68 2.71 -8.13 -11.24
CA SER A 68 3.91 -8.93 -10.97
C SER A 68 3.64 -10.20 -10.19
N GLN A 69 2.45 -10.37 -9.60
CA GLN A 69 2.06 -11.57 -8.85
C GLN A 69 3.05 -11.93 -7.72
N ASN A 70 3.53 -10.93 -7.00
CA ASN A 70 4.56 -11.04 -5.95
C ASN A 70 5.91 -11.62 -6.42
N ASP A 71 6.14 -11.67 -7.73
CA ASP A 71 7.38 -12.19 -8.33
C ASP A 71 8.28 -11.03 -8.76
N VAL A 72 9.46 -10.91 -8.15
CA VAL A 72 10.42 -9.83 -8.43
C VAL A 72 10.98 -9.90 -9.85
N ALA A 73 11.11 -11.09 -10.45
CA ALA A 73 11.55 -11.22 -11.83
C ALA A 73 10.50 -10.70 -12.81
N LYS A 74 9.22 -10.99 -12.55
CA LYS A 74 8.11 -10.41 -13.32
C LYS A 74 8.05 -8.90 -13.14
N LEU A 75 8.20 -8.38 -11.92
CA LEU A 75 8.23 -6.93 -11.68
C LEU A 75 9.36 -6.27 -12.49
N THR A 76 10.55 -6.87 -12.50
CA THR A 76 11.69 -6.38 -13.29
C THR A 76 11.38 -6.38 -14.78
N ALA A 77 10.75 -7.43 -15.32
CA ALA A 77 10.33 -7.49 -16.72
C ALA A 77 9.24 -6.45 -17.04
N ASN A 78 8.31 -6.21 -16.11
CA ASN A 78 7.30 -5.17 -16.23
C ASN A 78 7.91 -3.77 -16.28
N VAL A 79 8.94 -3.51 -15.46
CA VAL A 79 9.70 -2.25 -15.51
C VAL A 79 10.36 -2.06 -16.88
N GLN A 80 10.98 -3.08 -17.46
CA GLN A 80 11.55 -3.01 -18.81
C GLN A 80 10.47 -2.70 -19.87
N THR A 81 9.29 -3.29 -19.71
CA THR A 81 8.13 -3.01 -20.56
C THR A 81 7.70 -1.54 -20.46
N PHE A 82 7.60 -0.98 -19.26
CA PHE A 82 7.28 0.44 -19.06
C PHE A 82 8.32 1.35 -19.67
N ILE A 83 9.61 1.05 -19.50
CA ILE A 83 10.71 1.80 -20.14
C ILE A 83 10.55 1.79 -21.66
N SER A 84 10.28 0.63 -22.26
CA SER A 84 10.13 0.49 -23.72
C SER A 84 8.90 1.22 -24.26
N GLN A 85 7.85 1.31 -23.46
CA GLN A 85 6.62 2.05 -23.78
C GLN A 85 6.74 3.57 -23.56
N GLY A 86 7.86 4.05 -23.03
CA GLY A 86 8.15 5.48 -22.85
C GLY A 86 7.25 6.15 -21.80
N VAL A 87 6.82 5.42 -20.75
CA VAL A 87 6.04 5.99 -19.65
C VAL A 87 6.81 7.12 -18.96
N LYS A 88 6.09 8.09 -18.43
CA LYS A 88 6.65 9.29 -17.79
C LYS A 88 6.96 9.11 -16.32
N GLY A 89 6.45 8.05 -15.70
CA GLY A 89 6.68 7.69 -14.31
C GLY A 89 6.12 6.31 -14.02
N VAL A 90 6.53 5.70 -12.92
CA VAL A 90 6.10 4.35 -12.50
C VAL A 90 5.67 4.35 -11.05
N ALA A 91 4.49 3.81 -10.76
CA ALA A 91 4.05 3.43 -9.41
C ALA A 91 4.11 1.92 -9.26
N MET A 92 4.65 1.41 -8.15
CA MET A 92 4.78 -0.02 -7.89
C MET A 92 4.79 -0.33 -6.39
N ALA A 93 4.52 -1.60 -6.04
CA ALA A 93 4.57 -2.10 -4.66
C ALA A 93 5.48 -3.35 -4.57
N PRO A 94 6.81 -3.18 -4.54
CA PRO A 94 7.73 -4.32 -4.55
C PRO A 94 7.63 -5.13 -3.25
N GLN A 95 7.32 -6.41 -3.35
CA GLN A 95 7.17 -7.28 -2.17
C GLN A 95 8.52 -7.75 -1.62
N ASP A 96 9.51 -8.03 -2.47
CA ASP A 96 10.91 -8.18 -2.04
C ASP A 96 11.58 -6.80 -2.11
N THR A 97 11.75 -6.18 -0.94
CA THR A 97 12.20 -4.78 -0.85
C THR A 97 13.70 -4.60 -1.05
N ALA A 98 14.48 -5.66 -0.97
CA ALA A 98 15.92 -5.66 -1.29
C ALA A 98 16.15 -5.96 -2.79
N ALA A 99 15.47 -6.98 -3.33
CA ALA A 99 15.72 -7.46 -4.68
C ALA A 99 15.25 -6.52 -5.79
N ILE A 100 14.44 -5.50 -5.48
CA ILE A 100 13.94 -4.53 -6.48
C ILE A 100 15.00 -3.49 -6.91
N ALA A 101 16.08 -3.32 -6.16
CA ALA A 101 17.08 -2.27 -6.39
C ALA A 101 17.57 -2.18 -7.85
N PRO A 102 17.92 -3.28 -8.57
CA PRO A 102 18.37 -3.20 -9.96
C PRO A 102 17.29 -2.63 -10.92
N ALA A 103 16.02 -2.88 -10.66
CA ALA A 103 14.94 -2.33 -11.47
C ALA A 103 14.78 -0.82 -11.24
N LEU A 104 14.95 -0.36 -9.99
CA LEU A 104 14.97 1.08 -9.65
C LEU A 104 16.14 1.80 -10.32
N GLU A 105 17.32 1.19 -10.34
CA GLU A 105 18.50 1.72 -11.06
C GLU A 105 18.24 1.90 -12.57
N GLN A 106 17.55 0.93 -13.20
CA GLN A 106 17.18 1.04 -14.62
C GLN A 106 16.23 2.23 -14.89
N LEU A 107 15.25 2.46 -14.02
CA LEU A 107 14.33 3.61 -14.11
C LEU A 107 15.07 4.93 -13.89
N ALA A 108 15.94 5.00 -12.89
CA ALA A 108 16.77 6.16 -12.58
C ALA A 108 17.70 6.53 -13.76
N ALA A 109 18.36 5.54 -14.40
CA ALA A 109 19.19 5.75 -15.58
C ALA A 109 18.39 6.33 -16.78
N LYS A 110 17.09 6.10 -16.84
CA LYS A 110 16.17 6.67 -17.83
C LYS A 110 15.50 7.95 -17.36
N LYS A 111 15.80 8.42 -16.14
CA LYS A 111 15.17 9.59 -15.51
C LYS A 111 13.65 9.45 -15.41
N ILE A 112 13.16 8.23 -15.21
CA ILE A 112 11.74 7.93 -14.98
C ILE A 112 11.52 7.92 -13.47
N PRO A 113 10.75 8.87 -12.91
CA PRO A 113 10.49 8.92 -11.49
C PRO A 113 9.65 7.72 -11.05
N VAL A 114 9.92 7.28 -9.81
CA VAL A 114 9.22 6.16 -9.19
C VAL A 114 8.54 6.62 -7.91
N VAL A 115 7.31 6.18 -7.70
CA VAL A 115 6.61 6.21 -6.42
C VAL A 115 6.35 4.77 -5.99
N THR A 116 6.73 4.40 -4.77
CA THR A 116 6.35 3.10 -4.25
C THR A 116 5.15 3.22 -3.31
N VAL A 117 4.32 2.19 -3.31
CA VAL A 117 3.08 2.10 -2.55
C VAL A 117 3.18 0.96 -1.56
N ASP A 118 2.66 1.17 -0.35
CA ASP A 118 2.62 0.14 0.71
C ASP A 118 4.01 -0.31 1.19
N THR A 119 4.92 -0.61 0.28
CA THR A 119 6.26 -1.11 0.60
C THR A 119 7.35 -0.08 0.30
N ARG A 120 8.36 -0.03 1.16
CA ARG A 120 9.53 0.81 1.02
C ARG A 120 10.73 -0.05 0.59
N PRO A 121 11.35 0.22 -0.57
CA PRO A 121 12.58 -0.44 -0.97
C PRO A 121 13.72 -0.21 0.02
N ASP A 122 14.53 -1.23 0.25
CA ASP A 122 15.68 -1.12 1.15
C ASP A 122 16.78 -0.20 0.56
N SER A 123 16.84 -0.09 -0.78
CA SER A 123 17.76 0.80 -1.51
C SER A 123 17.16 1.24 -2.85
N GLY A 124 17.86 2.11 -3.58
CA GLY A 124 17.47 2.65 -4.88
C GLY A 124 16.73 4.00 -4.77
N ASP A 125 16.60 4.69 -5.91
CA ASP A 125 16.01 6.00 -6.00
C ASP A 125 14.49 5.91 -6.15
N VAL A 126 13.78 6.51 -5.21
CA VAL A 126 12.33 6.63 -5.19
C VAL A 126 11.97 8.07 -4.85
N PHE A 127 11.07 8.67 -5.60
CA PHE A 127 10.63 10.04 -5.38
C PHE A 127 9.82 10.19 -4.07
N MET A 128 8.91 9.24 -3.84
CA MET A 128 8.09 9.18 -2.63
C MET A 128 7.67 7.73 -2.35
N VAL A 129 7.67 7.34 -1.10
CA VAL A 129 6.99 6.13 -0.61
C VAL A 129 5.65 6.56 -0.04
N VAL A 130 4.55 5.97 -0.47
CA VAL A 130 3.21 6.20 0.08
C VAL A 130 2.77 4.96 0.84
N ARG A 131 2.77 5.04 2.17
CA ARG A 131 2.38 3.91 3.03
C ARG A 131 1.90 4.41 4.40
N ALA A 132 1.24 3.55 5.14
CA ALA A 132 1.00 3.81 6.55
C ALA A 132 2.21 3.36 7.41
N ASP A 133 2.33 3.87 8.62
CA ASP A 133 3.37 3.43 9.56
C ASP A 133 3.16 1.99 10.00
N ASN A 134 3.90 1.06 9.40
CA ASN A 134 3.79 -0.38 9.66
C ASN A 134 4.32 -0.79 11.05
N ARG A 135 5.20 -0.02 11.65
CA ARG A 135 5.60 -0.26 13.05
C ARG A 135 4.44 0.05 14.00
N ALA A 136 3.69 1.15 13.73
CA ALA A 136 2.48 1.46 14.49
C ALA A 136 1.40 0.37 14.37
N TYR A 137 1.36 -0.42 13.28
CA TYR A 137 0.44 -1.56 13.18
C TYR A 137 0.76 -2.63 14.22
N GLY A 138 2.01 -3.06 14.29
CA GLY A 138 2.46 -4.03 15.27
C GLY A 138 2.24 -3.55 16.71
N GLU A 139 2.53 -2.27 16.99
CA GLU A 139 2.32 -1.68 18.30
C GLU A 139 0.83 -1.63 18.68
N LYS A 140 -0.06 -1.19 17.78
CA LYS A 140 -1.51 -1.15 18.04
C LYS A 140 -2.09 -2.53 18.29
N ALA A 141 -1.69 -3.53 17.50
CA ALA A 141 -2.10 -4.91 17.70
C ALA A 141 -1.61 -5.47 19.06
N CYS A 142 -0.37 -5.17 19.45
CA CYS A 142 0.19 -5.55 20.73
C CYS A 142 -0.60 -4.92 21.90
N ARG A 143 -0.83 -3.61 21.88
CA ARG A 143 -1.56 -2.93 22.96
C ARG A 143 -3.00 -3.41 23.09
N PHE A 144 -3.65 -3.66 21.96
CA PHE A 144 -5.00 -4.23 21.98
C PHE A 144 -5.03 -5.62 22.61
N LEU A 145 -4.21 -6.55 22.13
CA LEU A 145 -4.14 -7.91 22.68
C LEU A 145 -3.65 -7.93 24.13
N GLY A 146 -2.66 -7.11 24.45
CA GLY A 146 -2.15 -6.97 25.82
C GLY A 146 -3.24 -6.54 26.80
N ALA A 147 -4.06 -5.56 26.42
CA ALA A 147 -5.20 -5.10 27.21
C ALA A 147 -6.28 -6.19 27.34
N LYS A 148 -6.67 -6.83 26.22
CA LYS A 148 -7.71 -7.89 26.22
C LYS A 148 -7.29 -9.12 27.03
N LEU A 149 -6.02 -9.48 27.01
CA LEU A 149 -5.46 -10.63 27.75
C LEU A 149 -5.01 -10.28 29.18
N ALA A 150 -5.19 -9.04 29.62
CA ALA A 150 -4.70 -8.55 30.91
C ALA A 150 -3.21 -8.89 31.15
N GLY A 151 -2.40 -8.83 30.10
CA GLY A 151 -0.96 -9.02 30.11
C GLY A 151 -0.46 -10.46 30.29
N LYS A 152 -1.30 -11.47 30.10
CA LYS A 152 -0.95 -12.90 30.31
C LYS A 152 -1.54 -13.81 29.26
N GLY A 153 -0.84 -14.88 28.88
CA GLY A 153 -1.33 -15.93 27.99
C GLY A 153 -0.43 -16.18 26.79
N LYS A 154 -1.00 -16.79 25.74
CA LYS A 154 -0.29 -17.10 24.50
C LYS A 154 -0.99 -16.46 23.31
N VAL A 155 -0.21 -15.93 22.40
CA VAL A 155 -0.66 -15.30 21.15
C VAL A 155 0.09 -15.94 19.98
N VAL A 156 -0.62 -16.33 18.92
CA VAL A 156 -0.03 -16.67 17.62
C VAL A 156 0.04 -15.40 16.78
N MET A 157 1.22 -15.10 16.23
CA MET A 157 1.42 -14.04 15.25
C MET A 157 1.62 -14.68 13.87
N LEU A 158 0.61 -14.57 12.99
CA LEU A 158 0.68 -15.00 11.60
C LEU A 158 1.38 -13.91 10.79
N GLN A 159 2.70 -14.09 10.65
CA GLN A 159 3.58 -13.10 10.03
C GLN A 159 3.38 -13.08 8.52
N GLY A 160 3.61 -11.90 7.93
CA GLY A 160 3.76 -11.77 6.50
C GLY A 160 5.08 -12.33 5.97
N ASP A 161 5.45 -11.91 4.76
CA ASP A 161 6.76 -12.21 4.21
C ASP A 161 7.84 -11.33 4.85
N LEU A 162 8.88 -11.94 5.39
CA LEU A 162 10.00 -11.23 6.02
C LEU A 162 11.02 -10.68 5.01
N ALA A 163 10.92 -11.03 3.72
CA ALA A 163 11.61 -10.32 2.65
C ALA A 163 11.00 -8.93 2.41
N SER A 164 9.73 -8.73 2.81
CA SER A 164 9.05 -7.45 2.78
C SER A 164 9.33 -6.62 4.03
N ILE A 165 9.60 -5.33 3.85
CA ILE A 165 9.72 -4.38 4.97
C ILE A 165 8.46 -4.36 5.85
N ASN A 166 7.27 -4.59 5.27
CA ASN A 166 6.00 -4.61 6.02
C ASN A 166 5.95 -5.77 7.02
N GLY A 167 6.33 -6.97 6.57
CA GLY A 167 6.42 -8.14 7.45
C GLY A 167 7.43 -7.93 8.58
N ARG A 168 8.59 -7.34 8.29
CA ARG A 168 9.61 -7.02 9.29
C ARG A 168 9.12 -5.98 10.29
N ASP A 169 8.65 -4.81 9.82
CA ASP A 169 8.21 -3.71 10.67
C ASP A 169 7.09 -4.15 11.63
N ARG A 170 6.07 -4.86 11.12
CA ARG A 170 4.94 -5.36 11.93
C ARG A 170 5.40 -6.39 12.96
N THR A 171 6.30 -7.31 12.57
CA THR A 171 6.84 -8.36 13.46
C THR A 171 7.67 -7.77 14.59
N GLU A 172 8.64 -6.91 14.26
CA GLU A 172 9.55 -6.30 15.23
C GLU A 172 8.77 -5.43 16.22
N ALA A 173 7.91 -4.53 15.73
CA ALA A 173 7.17 -3.64 16.60
C ALA A 173 6.20 -4.38 17.53
N PHE A 174 5.55 -5.45 17.07
CA PHE A 174 4.71 -6.29 17.91
C PHE A 174 5.52 -6.98 19.01
N ASN A 175 6.65 -7.61 18.66
CA ASN A 175 7.52 -8.29 19.61
C ASN A 175 8.15 -7.32 20.62
N ASP A 176 8.65 -6.17 20.16
CA ASP A 176 9.23 -5.14 21.01
C ASP A 176 8.21 -4.63 22.03
N CYS A 177 7.00 -4.33 21.57
CA CYS A 177 5.89 -3.89 22.42
C CYS A 177 5.49 -4.99 23.44
N MET A 178 5.32 -6.24 23.01
CA MET A 178 4.98 -7.36 23.90
C MET A 178 6.04 -7.57 24.98
N LYS A 179 7.30 -7.58 24.58
CA LYS A 179 8.42 -7.73 25.51
C LYS A 179 8.50 -6.59 26.55
N ALA A 180 8.26 -5.36 26.10
CA ALA A 180 8.38 -4.19 26.97
C ALA A 180 7.18 -4.02 27.91
N ASN A 181 5.95 -4.27 27.42
CA ASN A 181 4.74 -3.90 28.15
C ASN A 181 3.98 -5.11 28.71
N TYR A 182 4.11 -6.29 28.08
CA TYR A 182 3.34 -7.49 28.45
C TYR A 182 4.23 -8.75 28.53
N PRO A 183 5.26 -8.77 29.38
CA PRO A 183 6.22 -9.89 29.48
C PRO A 183 5.59 -11.22 29.92
N GLY A 184 4.35 -11.19 30.40
CA GLY A 184 3.57 -12.40 30.71
C GLY A 184 2.83 -13.02 29.54
N ILE A 185 2.93 -12.42 28.31
CA ILE A 185 2.39 -12.97 27.08
C ILE A 185 3.51 -13.65 26.30
N THR A 186 3.30 -14.93 25.96
CA THR A 186 4.18 -15.67 25.06
C THR A 186 3.70 -15.50 23.62
N VAL A 187 4.58 -15.06 22.70
CA VAL A 187 4.29 -14.92 21.28
C VAL A 187 4.86 -16.10 20.50
N LEU A 188 4.02 -16.78 19.74
CA LEU A 188 4.38 -17.80 18.77
C LEU A 188 4.37 -17.15 17.37
N GLY A 189 5.54 -16.93 16.79
CA GLY A 189 5.69 -16.28 15.49
C GLY A 189 5.74 -17.29 14.36
N GLU A 190 4.81 -17.19 13.40
CA GLU A 190 4.65 -18.12 12.30
C GLU A 190 4.80 -17.38 10.95
N ALA A 191 5.94 -17.58 10.27
CA ALA A 191 6.16 -17.03 8.92
C ALA A 191 5.24 -17.69 7.90
N THR A 192 4.43 -16.89 7.18
CA THR A 192 3.43 -17.38 6.25
C THR A 192 3.66 -16.93 4.80
N ASN A 193 4.58 -16.00 4.57
CA ASN A 193 4.88 -15.43 3.24
C ASN A 193 3.62 -14.84 2.55
N TRP A 194 2.71 -14.26 3.32
CA TRP A 194 1.41 -13.75 2.86
C TRP A 194 0.51 -14.84 2.21
N ASP A 195 0.69 -16.12 2.60
CA ASP A 195 -0.12 -17.25 2.12
C ASP A 195 -1.15 -17.67 3.17
N GLY A 196 -2.44 -17.55 2.82
CA GLY A 196 -3.56 -17.85 3.72
C GLY A 196 -3.69 -19.34 4.04
N ALA A 197 -3.31 -20.24 3.14
CA ALA A 197 -3.34 -21.69 3.40
C ALA A 197 -2.23 -22.10 4.37
N VAL A 198 -1.03 -21.53 4.22
CA VAL A 198 0.09 -21.73 5.14
C VAL A 198 -0.29 -21.17 6.51
N ALA A 199 -0.90 -19.97 6.59
CA ALA A 199 -1.36 -19.38 7.84
C ALA A 199 -2.36 -20.29 8.57
N ALA A 200 -3.37 -20.80 7.87
CA ALA A 200 -4.37 -21.70 8.44
C ALA A 200 -3.74 -23.01 8.97
N GLN A 201 -2.83 -23.60 8.20
CA GLN A 201 -2.15 -24.83 8.61
C GLN A 201 -1.31 -24.62 9.88
N LYS A 202 -0.56 -23.54 9.96
CA LYS A 202 0.26 -23.19 11.13
C LYS A 202 -0.60 -22.90 12.35
N LEU A 203 -1.65 -22.09 12.21
CA LEU A 203 -2.59 -21.82 13.29
C LEU A 203 -3.25 -23.11 13.81
N GLN A 204 -3.66 -24.01 12.93
CA GLN A 204 -4.25 -25.30 13.30
C GLN A 204 -3.26 -26.14 14.13
N THR A 205 -1.98 -26.16 13.75
CA THR A 205 -0.90 -26.86 14.43
C THR A 205 -0.68 -26.26 15.83
N ASP A 206 -0.56 -24.95 15.92
CA ASP A 206 -0.33 -24.24 17.17
C ASP A 206 -1.46 -24.41 18.17
N LEU A 207 -2.71 -24.26 17.73
CA LEU A 207 -3.89 -24.49 18.58
C LEU A 207 -4.03 -25.95 19.04
N THR A 208 -3.48 -26.90 18.29
CA THR A 208 -3.45 -28.31 18.72
C THR A 208 -2.40 -28.56 19.77
N ALA A 209 -1.20 -27.97 19.60
CA ALA A 209 -0.09 -28.09 20.54
C ALA A 209 -0.28 -27.23 21.80
N ASN A 210 -0.99 -26.12 21.69
CA ASN A 210 -1.19 -25.13 22.74
C ASN A 210 -2.69 -24.76 22.87
N PRO A 211 -3.52 -25.56 23.51
CA PRO A 211 -4.97 -25.28 23.65
C PRO A 211 -5.26 -24.06 24.54
N ASP A 212 -4.25 -23.48 25.18
CA ASP A 212 -4.31 -22.27 25.99
C ASP A 212 -4.00 -20.98 25.23
N ILE A 213 -3.87 -21.03 23.90
CA ILE A 213 -3.78 -19.85 23.03
C ILE A 213 -5.07 -19.03 23.18
N LYS A 214 -4.93 -17.72 23.42
CA LYS A 214 -6.02 -16.77 23.63
C LYS A 214 -6.00 -15.58 22.72
N GLY A 215 -4.99 -15.45 21.87
CA GLY A 215 -4.92 -14.38 20.89
C GLY A 215 -4.32 -14.81 19.55
N VAL A 216 -4.76 -14.17 18.47
CA VAL A 216 -4.19 -14.29 17.13
C VAL A 216 -3.98 -12.90 16.58
N TYR A 217 -2.75 -12.60 16.16
CA TYR A 217 -2.42 -11.43 15.37
C TYR A 217 -2.17 -11.85 13.92
N MET A 218 -3.06 -11.45 13.03
CA MET A 218 -2.88 -11.58 11.58
C MET A 218 -2.24 -10.30 11.05
N GLN A 219 -1.05 -10.39 10.45
CA GLN A 219 -0.36 -9.20 9.94
C GLN A 219 -1.01 -8.59 8.69
N SER A 220 -2.04 -9.21 8.13
CA SER A 220 -2.89 -8.70 7.05
C SER A 220 -4.10 -9.62 6.85
N SER A 221 -5.10 -9.16 6.15
CA SER A 221 -6.37 -9.83 5.87
C SER A 221 -6.26 -11.13 5.05
N PHE A 222 -5.10 -11.40 4.43
CA PHE A 222 -4.86 -12.66 3.69
C PHE A 222 -5.16 -13.91 4.53
N ALA A 223 -4.98 -13.83 5.85
CA ALA A 223 -5.16 -14.95 6.76
C ALA A 223 -6.60 -15.07 7.31
N LEU A 224 -7.49 -14.10 7.06
CA LEU A 224 -8.79 -13.99 7.72
C LEU A 224 -9.65 -15.24 7.52
N SER A 225 -9.94 -15.61 6.28
CA SER A 225 -10.82 -16.74 5.96
C SER A 225 -10.34 -18.05 6.59
N GLY A 226 -9.03 -18.35 6.44
CA GLY A 226 -8.41 -19.54 7.00
C GLY A 226 -8.43 -19.56 8.53
N THR A 227 -8.15 -18.43 9.16
CA THR A 227 -8.20 -18.27 10.63
C THR A 227 -9.59 -18.54 11.18
N LEU A 228 -10.63 -17.91 10.61
CA LEU A 228 -12.01 -18.12 11.03
C LEU A 228 -12.45 -19.57 10.85
N GLN A 229 -12.06 -20.20 9.72
CA GLN A 229 -12.38 -21.61 9.47
C GLN A 229 -11.72 -22.54 10.48
N VAL A 230 -10.43 -22.33 10.83
CA VAL A 230 -9.72 -23.13 11.83
C VAL A 230 -10.37 -22.98 13.21
N LEU A 231 -10.68 -21.76 13.64
CA LEU A 231 -11.34 -21.52 14.92
C LEU A 231 -12.74 -22.15 14.97
N LYS A 232 -13.51 -22.09 13.88
CA LYS A 232 -14.81 -22.75 13.76
C LYS A 232 -14.68 -24.26 13.91
N GLN A 233 -13.74 -24.90 13.22
CA GLN A 233 -13.49 -26.34 13.32
C GLN A 233 -13.08 -26.84 14.70
N LYS A 234 -12.50 -25.93 15.50
CA LYS A 234 -12.06 -26.22 16.89
C LYS A 234 -13.06 -25.76 17.96
N ASP A 235 -14.26 -25.33 17.56
CA ASP A 235 -15.28 -24.78 18.48
C ASP A 235 -14.76 -23.57 19.31
N LEU A 236 -13.89 -22.76 18.71
CA LEU A 236 -13.29 -21.54 19.30
C LEU A 236 -13.82 -20.25 18.68
N LEU A 237 -14.57 -20.32 17.59
CA LEU A 237 -15.23 -19.16 16.99
C LEU A 237 -16.56 -18.92 17.73
N VAL A 238 -16.44 -18.33 18.90
CA VAL A 238 -17.54 -18.08 19.85
C VAL A 238 -17.65 -16.60 20.19
N ALA A 239 -18.76 -16.19 20.81
CA ALA A 239 -18.98 -14.80 21.18
C ALA A 239 -17.85 -14.24 22.10
N PRO A 240 -17.57 -12.93 22.06
CA PRO A 240 -16.51 -12.32 22.89
C PRO A 240 -16.70 -12.49 24.42
N SER A 241 -17.91 -12.78 24.87
CA SER A 241 -18.23 -13.06 26.28
C SER A 241 -17.98 -14.51 26.70
N ASP A 242 -17.73 -15.44 25.77
CA ASP A 242 -17.44 -16.83 26.06
C ASP A 242 -15.99 -16.97 26.55
N PRO A 243 -15.72 -17.72 27.64
CA PRO A 243 -14.35 -17.92 28.13
C PRO A 243 -13.43 -18.67 27.16
N LYS A 244 -14.00 -19.35 26.16
CA LYS A 244 -13.21 -19.99 25.09
C LYS A 244 -12.78 -19.01 24.00
N HIS A 245 -13.32 -17.79 23.98
CA HIS A 245 -13.02 -16.82 22.93
C HIS A 245 -11.52 -16.61 22.74
N VAL A 246 -11.10 -16.56 21.49
CA VAL A 246 -9.73 -16.24 21.05
C VAL A 246 -9.77 -14.86 20.41
N PHE A 247 -9.10 -13.88 21.02
CA PHE A 247 -9.07 -12.52 20.53
C PHE A 247 -8.29 -12.42 19.23
N ILE A 248 -8.87 -11.81 18.21
CA ILE A 248 -8.28 -11.67 16.88
C ILE A 248 -8.05 -10.20 16.56
N VAL A 249 -6.81 -9.87 16.20
CA VAL A 249 -6.45 -8.59 15.58
C VAL A 249 -5.93 -8.86 14.19
N SER A 250 -6.42 -8.08 13.21
CA SER A 250 -5.97 -8.10 11.83
C SER A 250 -5.40 -6.75 11.39
N ASN A 251 -4.93 -6.68 10.18
CA ASN A 251 -4.62 -5.44 9.48
C ASN A 251 -5.33 -5.46 8.13
N ASP A 252 -5.61 -4.28 7.61
CA ASP A 252 -6.09 -3.84 6.30
C ASP A 252 -7.41 -3.08 6.39
N GLY A 253 -8.39 -3.53 7.19
CA GLY A 253 -9.71 -2.89 7.27
C GLY A 253 -10.58 -3.15 6.05
N ILE A 254 -10.49 -4.34 5.45
CA ILE A 254 -11.33 -4.78 4.33
C ILE A 254 -12.80 -4.90 4.77
N PRO A 255 -13.78 -4.80 3.86
CA PRO A 255 -15.21 -4.93 4.19
C PRO A 255 -15.54 -6.18 5.01
N GLU A 256 -14.90 -7.33 4.69
CA GLU A 256 -15.16 -8.59 5.40
C GLU A 256 -14.60 -8.56 6.84
N GLU A 257 -13.48 -7.87 7.11
CA GLU A 257 -13.00 -7.66 8.48
C GLU A 257 -13.97 -6.80 9.27
N LEU A 258 -14.44 -5.68 8.71
CA LEU A 258 -15.39 -4.78 9.37
C LEU A 258 -16.70 -5.50 9.70
N LYS A 259 -17.19 -6.34 8.79
CA LYS A 259 -18.36 -7.20 9.02
C LYS A 259 -18.11 -8.20 10.16
N ASN A 260 -16.98 -8.89 10.14
CA ASN A 260 -16.64 -9.86 11.21
C ASN A 260 -16.41 -9.18 12.57
N ILE A 261 -15.97 -7.91 12.60
CA ILE A 261 -15.95 -7.11 13.83
C ILE A 261 -17.34 -6.83 14.34
N ALA A 262 -18.29 -6.47 13.44
CA ALA A 262 -19.69 -6.28 13.80
C ALA A 262 -20.35 -7.54 14.36
N GLU A 263 -19.98 -8.70 13.84
CA GLU A 263 -20.48 -10.02 14.26
C GLU A 263 -19.77 -10.58 15.50
N GLY A 264 -18.67 -9.97 15.96
CA GLY A 264 -17.88 -10.41 17.11
C GLY A 264 -16.98 -11.63 16.83
N HIS A 265 -16.68 -11.91 15.55
CA HIS A 265 -15.78 -12.96 15.13
C HIS A 265 -14.31 -12.49 15.05
N VAL A 266 -14.12 -11.20 14.81
CA VAL A 266 -12.83 -10.48 14.86
C VAL A 266 -12.99 -9.35 15.85
N ASP A 267 -11.96 -9.09 16.65
CA ASP A 267 -12.05 -8.09 17.72
C ASP A 267 -11.55 -6.72 17.29
N ALA A 268 -10.52 -6.70 16.44
CA ALA A 268 -9.98 -5.46 15.92
C ALA A 268 -9.28 -5.65 14.56
N THR A 269 -9.15 -4.55 13.80
CA THR A 269 -8.23 -4.44 12.67
C THR A 269 -7.53 -3.09 12.70
N VAL A 270 -6.32 -2.99 12.16
CA VAL A 270 -5.68 -1.70 11.88
C VAL A 270 -5.94 -1.40 10.40
N SER A 271 -6.77 -0.38 10.14
CA SER A 271 -7.22 -0.08 8.78
C SER A 271 -6.12 0.57 7.95
N GLN A 272 -5.78 -0.04 6.83
CA GLN A 272 -4.78 0.42 5.85
C GLN A 272 -5.51 1.09 4.68
N PRO A 273 -5.27 2.38 4.35
CA PRO A 273 -6.16 3.13 3.46
C PRO A 273 -5.88 2.85 1.98
N ALA A 274 -6.48 1.78 1.41
CA ALA A 274 -6.27 1.37 0.02
C ALA A 274 -6.69 2.45 -1.00
N ASP A 275 -7.74 3.21 -0.72
CA ASP A 275 -8.20 4.34 -1.53
C ASP A 275 -7.17 5.49 -1.56
N LEU A 276 -6.62 5.84 -0.40
CA LEU A 276 -5.62 6.90 -0.30
C LEU A 276 -4.27 6.47 -0.87
N TYR A 277 -3.92 5.19 -0.80
CA TYR A 277 -2.73 4.65 -1.46
C TYR A 277 -2.78 4.89 -2.97
N ALA A 278 -3.90 4.56 -3.61
CA ALA A 278 -4.08 4.79 -5.04
C ALA A 278 -4.02 6.29 -5.40
N LYS A 279 -4.71 7.11 -4.63
CA LYS A 279 -4.79 8.56 -4.86
C LYS A 279 -3.42 9.23 -4.72
N TYR A 280 -2.76 9.07 -3.57
CA TYR A 280 -1.54 9.81 -3.29
C TYR A 280 -0.34 9.27 -4.04
N ALA A 281 -0.29 7.96 -4.34
CA ALA A 281 0.75 7.42 -5.24
C ALA A 281 0.75 8.13 -6.60
N LEU A 282 -0.42 8.27 -7.21
CA LEU A 282 -0.54 8.91 -8.52
C LEU A 282 -0.39 10.43 -8.43
N GLN A 283 -0.82 11.06 -7.33
CA GLN A 283 -0.61 12.48 -7.09
C GLN A 283 0.88 12.82 -6.98
N TYR A 284 1.65 12.08 -6.16
CA TYR A 284 3.10 12.26 -6.07
C TYR A 284 3.81 11.89 -7.38
N LEU A 285 3.32 10.89 -8.10
CA LEU A 285 3.90 10.55 -9.40
C LEU A 285 3.72 11.69 -10.41
N LYS A 286 2.53 12.32 -10.45
CA LYS A 286 2.27 13.50 -11.26
C LYS A 286 3.15 14.69 -10.85
N ALA A 287 3.30 14.92 -9.55
CA ALA A 287 4.18 15.95 -9.00
C ALA A 287 5.65 15.73 -9.44
N ALA A 288 6.13 14.48 -9.36
CA ALA A 288 7.47 14.11 -9.84
C ALA A 288 7.68 14.39 -11.33
N ILE A 289 6.68 14.07 -12.16
CA ILE A 289 6.71 14.35 -13.60
C ILE A 289 6.77 15.88 -13.88
N ASN A 290 6.11 16.67 -13.03
CA ASN A 290 6.11 18.13 -13.11
C ASN A 290 7.39 18.78 -12.52
N GLY A 291 8.29 18.00 -11.92
CA GLY A 291 9.52 18.52 -11.30
C GLY A 291 9.31 19.18 -9.94
N GLU A 292 8.20 18.86 -9.26
CA GLU A 292 7.93 19.34 -7.90
C GLU A 292 8.83 18.63 -6.88
N SER A 293 8.91 19.17 -5.66
CA SER A 293 9.69 18.59 -4.57
C SER A 293 8.94 18.73 -3.25
N PHE A 294 9.20 17.83 -2.31
CA PHE A 294 8.58 17.79 -1.00
C PHE A 294 9.63 17.85 0.12
N LYS A 295 9.18 18.17 1.33
CA LYS A 295 10.00 18.20 2.53
C LYS A 295 9.27 17.50 3.67
N PRO A 296 10.00 16.97 4.66
CA PRO A 296 9.38 16.43 5.87
C PRO A 296 8.45 17.44 6.54
N GLY A 297 7.32 16.96 7.05
CA GLY A 297 6.30 17.76 7.73
C GLY A 297 4.88 17.20 7.54
N LYS A 298 3.93 17.83 8.21
CA LYS A 298 2.50 17.51 8.04
C LYS A 298 2.03 17.88 6.65
N THR A 299 1.17 17.03 6.09
CA THR A 299 0.51 17.27 4.80
C THR A 299 -0.86 17.95 5.02
N ASP A 300 -1.58 18.16 3.94
CA ASP A 300 -2.96 18.68 3.92
C ASP A 300 -4.03 17.56 3.97
N HIS A 301 -3.61 16.30 4.11
CA HIS A 301 -4.48 15.12 4.01
C HIS A 301 -4.29 14.10 5.14
N ASP A 302 -4.10 14.58 6.36
CA ASP A 302 -3.97 13.77 7.58
C ASP A 302 -2.85 12.72 7.51
N SER A 303 -1.70 13.14 7.01
CA SER A 303 -0.48 12.34 6.98
C SER A 303 0.74 13.16 7.40
N THR A 304 1.88 12.51 7.44
CA THR A 304 3.15 13.15 7.73
C THR A 304 4.22 12.61 6.80
N ILE A 305 4.86 13.51 6.04
CA ILE A 305 6.06 13.15 5.28
C ILE A 305 7.23 13.08 6.25
N VAL A 306 7.90 11.93 6.29
CA VAL A 306 9.11 11.71 7.07
C VAL A 306 10.29 11.41 6.14
N GLN A 307 11.49 11.77 6.55
CA GLN A 307 12.71 11.35 5.87
C GLN A 307 13.22 10.06 6.52
N VAL A 308 13.11 8.94 5.81
CA VAL A 308 13.46 7.62 6.33
C VAL A 308 14.93 7.27 6.10
N ARG A 309 15.57 7.87 5.11
CA ARG A 309 17.01 7.88 4.85
C ARG A 309 17.35 9.07 3.95
N ASP A 310 18.62 9.34 3.74
CA ASP A 310 19.07 10.39 2.83
C ASP A 310 18.47 10.20 1.44
N GLY A 311 17.80 11.24 0.94
CA GLY A 311 17.16 11.27 -0.37
C GLY A 311 15.84 10.48 -0.48
N LEU A 312 15.34 9.85 0.60
CA LEU A 312 14.08 9.12 0.57
C LEU A 312 13.05 9.69 1.54
N LEU A 313 11.94 10.12 0.97
CA LEU A 313 10.76 10.58 1.70
C LEU A 313 9.68 9.49 1.72
N GLU A 314 8.97 9.41 2.84
CA GLU A 314 7.82 8.52 3.03
C GLU A 314 6.64 9.35 3.54
N ASP A 315 5.53 9.33 2.82
CA ASP A 315 4.25 9.89 3.28
C ASP A 315 3.52 8.82 4.09
N GLN A 316 3.52 9.02 5.42
CA GLN A 316 2.90 8.12 6.38
C GLN A 316 1.44 8.48 6.59
N LEU A 317 0.56 7.76 5.89
CA LEU A 317 -0.88 7.92 5.99
C LEU A 317 -1.42 7.37 7.32
N SER A 318 -2.52 7.94 7.78
CA SER A 318 -3.23 7.47 8.97
C SER A 318 -3.74 6.05 8.81
N ALA A 319 -3.56 5.24 9.86
CA ALA A 319 -4.03 3.86 9.93
C ALA A 319 -4.67 3.61 11.31
N PRO A 320 -5.95 3.92 11.49
CA PRO A 320 -6.63 3.78 12.78
C PRO A 320 -6.80 2.32 13.19
N LEU A 321 -6.73 2.07 14.50
CA LEU A 321 -7.28 0.87 15.08
C LEU A 321 -8.81 0.94 14.95
N VAL A 322 -9.44 -0.18 14.62
CA VAL A 322 -10.91 -0.29 14.43
C VAL A 322 -11.42 -1.44 15.30
N THR A 323 -12.48 -1.18 16.04
CA THR A 323 -13.10 -2.14 16.94
C THR A 323 -14.65 -2.06 16.87
N SER A 324 -15.36 -2.94 17.55
CA SER A 324 -16.82 -2.93 17.59
C SER A 324 -17.41 -1.72 18.31
N ASP A 325 -16.72 -1.20 19.34
CA ASP A 325 -17.20 -0.14 20.24
C ASP A 325 -16.55 1.22 20.03
N GLY A 326 -15.42 1.31 19.29
CA GLY A 326 -14.66 2.55 19.12
C GLY A 326 -13.98 3.03 20.40
N GLY A 327 -13.60 2.08 21.28
CA GLY A 327 -13.01 2.35 22.59
C GLY A 327 -11.52 2.76 22.52
N THR A 328 -10.89 2.83 23.70
CA THR A 328 -9.46 3.05 23.85
C THR A 328 -8.82 1.84 24.54
N TYR A 329 -7.76 1.31 23.96
CA TYR A 329 -7.08 0.10 24.44
C TYR A 329 -5.62 0.42 24.75
N ASP A 330 -5.26 0.40 26.02
CA ASP A 330 -3.94 0.77 26.54
C ASP A 330 -3.38 2.07 25.90
N GLY A 331 -4.20 3.12 25.92
CA GLY A 331 -3.88 4.43 25.38
C GLY A 331 -4.03 4.59 23.86
N VAL A 332 -4.36 3.51 23.11
CA VAL A 332 -4.62 3.56 21.68
C VAL A 332 -6.13 3.77 21.42
N PRO A 333 -6.55 4.90 20.87
CA PRO A 333 -7.94 5.11 20.48
C PRO A 333 -8.28 4.27 19.24
N SER A 334 -9.53 3.84 19.15
CA SER A 334 -10.03 3.15 17.96
C SER A 334 -11.24 3.86 17.36
N LEU A 335 -11.45 3.66 16.06
CA LEU A 335 -12.69 3.98 15.38
C LEU A 335 -13.68 2.82 15.53
N LYS A 336 -14.96 3.11 15.41
CA LYS A 336 -15.97 2.08 15.33
C LYS A 336 -15.99 1.46 13.93
N HIS A 337 -16.29 0.16 13.83
CA HIS A 337 -16.28 -0.58 12.57
C HIS A 337 -17.21 -0.01 11.48
N ASP A 338 -18.26 0.73 11.86
CA ASP A 338 -19.21 1.37 10.96
C ASP A 338 -18.89 2.85 10.65
N ASP A 339 -17.69 3.34 11.04
CA ASP A 339 -17.26 4.69 10.73
C ASP A 339 -17.10 4.88 9.20
N LYS A 340 -17.76 5.93 8.70
CA LYS A 340 -17.82 6.22 7.25
C LYS A 340 -16.49 6.67 6.63
N SER A 341 -15.53 7.07 7.45
CA SER A 341 -14.19 7.41 6.97
C SER A 341 -13.37 6.19 6.55
N LEU A 342 -13.70 5.00 7.07
CA LEU A 342 -13.03 3.76 6.73
C LEU A 342 -13.29 3.38 5.27
N TRP A 343 -12.21 3.14 4.53
CA TRP A 343 -12.28 2.81 3.11
C TRP A 343 -13.10 1.53 2.83
N GLY A 344 -13.03 0.55 3.73
CA GLY A 344 -13.81 -0.69 3.61
C GLY A 344 -15.33 -0.47 3.66
N ASN A 345 -15.79 0.61 4.29
CA ASN A 345 -17.21 0.99 4.29
C ASN A 345 -17.63 1.78 3.04
N LYS A 346 -16.67 2.35 2.29
CA LYS A 346 -16.92 3.07 1.03
C LYS A 346 -17.15 2.13 -0.17
N LEU A 347 -16.80 0.86 -0.03
CA LEU A 347 -16.95 -0.16 -1.09
C LEU A 347 -18.31 -0.88 -1.08
N GLN A 348 -19.12 -0.64 -0.06
CA GLN A 348 -20.44 -1.28 0.13
C GLN A 348 -21.55 -0.60 -0.67
#